data_f4944ebc1f463e6e3fb55fcb3dc5fc63
#
_entry.id   f4944ebc1f463e6e3fb55fcb3dc5fc63
#
_cell.length_a   1.000
_cell.length_b   1.000
_cell.length_c   1.000
_cell.angle_alpha   90.00
_cell.angle_beta   90.00
_cell.angle_gamma   90.00
#
_symmetry.space_group_name_H-M   'P 1'
#
loop_
_entity.id
_entity.type
_entity.pdbx_description
1 polymer ?
#
loop_
_entity_poly.entity_id
_entity_poly.type
_entity_poly.pdbx_seq_one_letter_code
_entity_poly.pdbx_strand_id
1 'polypeptide(L)'
;LGENEYNATAEVRDEFDSARLAVKRCAYDAMSEATGITSPWGLLTGIKSALYYGTLKEAHGDNARKVFSERYLVRNDKIDLCEKILETRKSAVQMCQKDTCSVYISVPFCPTRCSYCSFVSSATSAEGRFLDPYVDRLVQEIEQKAQLVKERELKVLSLYIGGGTPTVLSDEQLDRILSAYEKHFSYDNIKEITVEAGRPDTITSKKLRTLKAH
;
A
#
# COMPACT_ATOMS: atom_id res chain seq x y z
N LEU A 1 -20.75 -12.73 23.38
CA LEU A 1 -19.84 -13.64 24.07
C LEU A 1 -20.43 -14.23 25.34
N GLY A 2 -21.70 -14.31 25.62
CA GLY A 2 -22.37 -15.05 26.69
C GLY A 2 -21.89 -14.70 28.12
N GLU A 3 -22.33 -15.53 29.10
CA GLU A 3 -21.98 -15.40 30.51
C GLU A 3 -20.64 -16.05 30.91
N ASN A 4 -19.90 -16.61 29.93
CA ASN A 4 -18.63 -17.25 30.19
C ASN A 4 -17.51 -16.23 30.40
N GLU A 5 -16.75 -16.39 31.47
CA GLU A 5 -15.55 -15.62 31.76
C GLU A 5 -14.32 -16.31 31.15
N TYR A 6 -13.53 -15.57 30.38
CA TYR A 6 -12.30 -16.06 29.74
C TYR A 6 -11.12 -15.27 30.28
N ASN A 7 -10.14 -15.95 30.83
CA ASN A 7 -8.97 -15.36 31.46
C ASN A 7 -7.70 -15.85 30.80
N ALA A 8 -6.77 -14.92 30.53
CA ALA A 8 -5.45 -15.24 30.04
C ALA A 8 -4.38 -14.42 30.75
N THR A 9 -3.22 -15.02 30.96
CA THR A 9 -2.05 -14.38 31.55
C THR A 9 -0.86 -14.48 30.61
N ALA A 10 -0.04 -13.43 30.54
CA ALA A 10 1.21 -13.48 29.81
C ALA A 10 2.32 -12.77 30.60
N GLU A 11 3.50 -13.39 30.64
CA GLU A 11 4.68 -12.85 31.28
C GLU A 11 5.53 -12.06 30.29
N VAL A 12 6.18 -10.99 30.77
CA VAL A 12 7.24 -10.30 30.04
C VAL A 12 8.52 -11.13 30.21
N ARG A 13 8.94 -11.81 29.14
CA ARG A 13 9.98 -12.86 29.21
C ARG A 13 11.42 -12.31 29.09
N ASP A 14 11.58 -11.18 28.47
CA ASP A 14 12.89 -10.53 28.30
C ASP A 14 12.72 -9.00 28.06
N GLU A 15 13.81 -8.28 27.98
CA GLU A 15 13.83 -6.83 27.71
C GLU A 15 13.25 -6.43 26.35
N PHE A 16 13.09 -7.37 25.41
CA PHE A 16 12.42 -7.19 24.13
C PHE A 16 10.90 -7.44 24.20
N ASP A 17 10.42 -8.11 25.24
CA ASP A 17 8.98 -8.33 25.50
C ASP A 17 8.41 -7.09 26.21
N SER A 18 7.89 -6.17 25.42
CA SER A 18 7.21 -5.00 25.99
C SER A 18 5.89 -5.43 26.66
N ALA A 19 5.50 -4.70 27.71
CA ALA A 19 4.18 -4.84 28.33
C ALA A 19 3.03 -4.80 27.30
N ARG A 20 3.21 -4.02 26.24
CA ARG A 20 2.27 -3.95 25.11
C ARG A 20 2.11 -5.30 24.39
N LEU A 21 3.20 -6.06 24.20
CA LEU A 21 3.14 -7.37 23.56
C LEU A 21 2.48 -8.39 24.47
N ALA A 22 2.77 -8.36 25.78
CA ALA A 22 2.14 -9.23 26.77
C ALA A 22 0.61 -9.01 26.82
N VAL A 23 0.16 -7.73 26.85
CA VAL A 23 -1.28 -7.40 26.79
C VAL A 23 -1.92 -7.92 25.50
N LYS A 24 -1.26 -7.75 24.34
CA LYS A 24 -1.77 -8.30 23.07
C LYS A 24 -1.89 -9.81 23.11
N ARG A 25 -0.94 -10.51 23.74
CA ARG A 25 -0.96 -11.95 23.89
C ARG A 25 -2.12 -12.39 24.76
N CYS A 26 -2.33 -11.78 25.93
CA CYS A 26 -3.48 -12.06 26.80
C CYS A 26 -4.81 -11.88 26.06
N ALA A 27 -4.97 -10.76 25.35
CA ALA A 27 -6.18 -10.52 24.58
C ALA A 27 -6.39 -11.57 23.47
N TYR A 28 -5.31 -11.94 22.76
CA TYR A 28 -5.34 -12.95 21.71
C TYR A 28 -5.75 -14.32 22.27
N ASP A 29 -5.14 -14.76 23.38
CA ASP A 29 -5.39 -16.06 23.98
C ASP A 29 -6.84 -16.14 24.50
N ALA A 30 -7.32 -15.14 25.26
CA ALA A 30 -8.69 -15.08 25.74
C ALA A 30 -9.72 -15.06 24.61
N MET A 31 -9.48 -14.29 23.55
CA MET A 31 -10.39 -14.24 22.39
C MET A 31 -10.36 -15.54 21.58
N SER A 32 -9.20 -16.17 21.45
CA SER A 32 -9.08 -17.45 20.75
C SER A 32 -9.79 -18.57 21.51
N GLU A 33 -9.70 -18.59 22.85
CA GLU A 33 -10.42 -19.53 23.70
C GLU A 33 -11.94 -19.31 23.60
N ALA A 34 -12.39 -18.05 23.71
CA ALA A 34 -13.80 -17.68 23.66
C ALA A 34 -14.48 -18.01 22.32
N THR A 35 -13.75 -17.91 21.21
CA THR A 35 -14.32 -18.01 19.87
C THR A 35 -13.94 -19.29 19.12
N GLY A 36 -12.92 -20.00 19.58
CA GLY A 36 -12.30 -21.11 18.82
C GLY A 36 -11.54 -20.66 17.58
N ILE A 37 -11.34 -19.35 17.38
CA ILE A 37 -10.73 -18.76 16.18
C ILE A 37 -9.33 -18.26 16.50
N THR A 38 -8.33 -18.67 15.71
CA THR A 38 -6.97 -18.14 15.77
C THR A 38 -6.65 -17.29 14.54
N SER A 39 -6.12 -16.09 14.76
CA SER A 39 -5.68 -15.23 13.66
C SER A 39 -4.45 -15.80 12.96
N PRO A 40 -4.46 -15.95 11.63
CA PRO A 40 -3.28 -16.44 10.90
C PRO A 40 -2.06 -15.52 10.98
N TRP A 41 -2.26 -14.24 11.32
CA TRP A 41 -1.22 -13.26 11.55
C TRP A 41 -0.86 -13.07 13.03
N GLY A 42 -1.41 -13.90 13.91
CA GLY A 42 -1.15 -13.87 15.36
C GLY A 42 -1.40 -12.49 15.97
N LEU A 43 -0.39 -11.97 16.65
CA LEU A 43 -0.44 -10.67 17.36
C LEU A 43 -0.21 -9.45 16.46
N LEU A 44 0.04 -9.66 15.16
CA LEU A 44 0.33 -8.56 14.23
C LEU A 44 -0.93 -7.82 13.86
N THR A 45 -0.95 -6.53 14.12
CA THR A 45 -2.06 -5.62 13.77
C THR A 45 -1.53 -4.33 13.20
N GLY A 46 -2.06 -3.89 12.05
CA GLY A 46 -1.75 -2.59 11.46
C GLY A 46 -0.31 -2.39 10.99
N ILE A 47 0.42 -3.47 10.68
CA ILE A 47 1.80 -3.41 10.19
C ILE A 47 1.95 -4.14 8.85
N LYS A 48 2.98 -3.78 8.11
CA LYS A 48 3.37 -4.47 6.87
C LYS A 48 4.17 -5.73 7.23
N SER A 49 3.49 -6.86 7.42
CA SER A 49 4.05 -8.08 7.99
C SER A 49 5.30 -8.59 7.30
N ALA A 50 5.35 -8.58 5.94
CA ALA A 50 6.53 -9.01 5.21
C ALA A 50 7.73 -8.09 5.44
N LEU A 51 7.54 -6.76 5.54
CA LEU A 51 8.63 -5.84 5.85
C LEU A 51 9.16 -6.06 7.25
N TYR A 52 8.25 -6.23 8.21
CA TYR A 52 8.62 -6.49 9.59
C TYR A 52 9.37 -7.83 9.72
N TYR A 53 8.94 -8.86 9.00
CA TYR A 53 9.69 -10.12 8.94
C TYR A 53 11.08 -9.94 8.33
N GLY A 54 11.24 -9.06 7.32
CA GLY A 54 12.53 -8.68 6.77
C GLY A 54 13.47 -8.08 7.82
N THR A 55 12.99 -7.13 8.62
CA THR A 55 13.77 -6.57 9.76
C THR A 55 14.15 -7.63 10.79
N LEU A 56 13.26 -8.59 11.07
CA LEU A 56 13.59 -9.71 11.97
C LEU A 56 14.67 -10.62 11.36
N LYS A 57 14.65 -10.85 10.05
CA LYS A 57 15.74 -11.62 9.37
C LYS A 57 17.08 -10.91 9.46
N GLU A 58 17.10 -9.59 9.33
CA GLU A 58 18.33 -8.80 9.52
C GLU A 58 18.85 -8.88 10.97
N ALA A 59 17.94 -8.85 11.96
CA ALA A 59 18.30 -8.85 13.38
C ALA A 59 18.62 -10.25 13.93
N HIS A 60 17.95 -11.31 13.48
CA HIS A 60 17.98 -12.65 14.10
C HIS A 60 18.45 -13.77 13.14
N GLY A 61 18.74 -13.46 11.86
CA GLY A 61 19.18 -14.46 10.89
C GLY A 61 18.18 -15.61 10.76
N ASP A 62 18.67 -16.84 10.87
CA ASP A 62 17.86 -18.06 10.75
C ASP A 62 16.83 -18.23 11.88
N ASN A 63 17.03 -17.57 13.02
CA ASN A 63 16.07 -17.60 14.13
C ASN A 63 14.84 -16.70 13.89
N ALA A 64 14.82 -15.86 12.86
CA ALA A 64 13.71 -14.95 12.58
C ALA A 64 12.37 -15.69 12.44
N ARG A 65 12.38 -16.86 11.78
CA ARG A 65 11.18 -17.69 11.62
C ARG A 65 10.62 -18.15 12.98
N LYS A 66 11.48 -18.60 13.86
CA LYS A 66 11.12 -19.01 15.22
C LYS A 66 10.57 -17.83 16.03
N VAL A 67 11.24 -16.69 15.98
CA VAL A 67 10.75 -15.46 16.63
C VAL A 67 9.36 -15.08 16.10
N PHE A 68 9.15 -15.14 14.79
CA PHE A 68 7.88 -14.73 14.19
C PHE A 68 6.73 -15.70 14.51
N SER A 69 6.99 -17.02 14.58
CA SER A 69 5.99 -18.03 14.95
C SER A 69 5.72 -18.09 16.45
N GLU A 70 6.75 -18.08 17.30
CA GLU A 70 6.57 -18.30 18.74
C GLU A 70 6.27 -17.02 19.51
N ARG A 71 6.94 -15.91 19.15
CA ARG A 71 6.77 -14.65 19.85
C ARG A 71 5.55 -13.86 19.35
N TYR A 72 5.33 -13.83 18.02
CA TYR A 72 4.22 -13.12 17.42
C TYR A 72 3.05 -13.99 17.03
N LEU A 73 3.13 -15.29 17.24
CA LEU A 73 2.09 -16.28 16.95
C LEU A 73 1.64 -16.28 15.47
N VAL A 74 2.55 -15.94 14.56
CA VAL A 74 2.27 -15.95 13.13
C VAL A 74 2.32 -17.39 12.61
N ARG A 75 1.30 -17.77 11.88
CA ARG A 75 1.17 -19.11 11.29
C ARG A 75 2.22 -19.34 10.20
N ASN A 76 2.75 -20.56 10.11
CA ASN A 76 3.85 -20.89 9.19
C ASN A 76 3.55 -20.59 7.73
N ASP A 77 2.32 -20.81 7.25
CA ASP A 77 1.94 -20.48 5.86
C ASP A 77 2.01 -18.97 5.57
N LYS A 78 1.83 -18.12 6.60
CA LYS A 78 2.00 -16.65 6.49
C LYS A 78 3.46 -16.25 6.53
N ILE A 79 4.30 -17.01 7.24
CA ILE A 79 5.75 -16.82 7.20
C ILE A 79 6.28 -17.18 5.82
N ASP A 80 5.86 -18.31 5.24
CA ASP A 80 6.22 -18.71 3.88
C ASP A 80 5.80 -17.65 2.85
N LEU A 81 4.61 -17.06 3.03
CA LEU A 81 4.16 -15.93 2.20
C LEU A 81 5.07 -14.71 2.34
N CYS A 82 5.48 -14.36 3.57
CA CYS A 82 6.41 -13.25 3.80
C CYS A 82 7.76 -13.50 3.11
N GLU A 83 8.27 -14.72 3.16
CA GLU A 83 9.52 -15.10 2.50
C GLU A 83 9.43 -14.97 0.99
N LYS A 84 8.35 -15.44 0.38
CA LYS A 84 8.08 -15.27 -1.07
C LYS A 84 7.99 -13.80 -1.46
N ILE A 85 7.29 -12.98 -0.66
CA ILE A 85 7.17 -11.54 -0.91
C ILE A 85 8.55 -10.86 -0.85
N LEU A 86 9.37 -11.18 0.16
CA LEU A 86 10.71 -10.63 0.28
C LEU A 86 11.62 -11.04 -0.89
N GLU A 87 11.54 -12.29 -1.33
CA GLU A 87 12.30 -12.77 -2.48
C GLU A 87 11.90 -12.07 -3.77
N THR A 88 10.59 -12.01 -4.06
CA THR A 88 10.06 -11.31 -5.25
C THR A 88 10.45 -9.82 -5.24
N ARG A 89 10.49 -9.21 -4.06
CA ARG A 89 10.81 -7.80 -3.89
C ARG A 89 12.29 -7.48 -4.12
N LYS A 90 13.20 -8.45 -3.93
CA LYS A 90 14.65 -8.22 -4.08
C LYS A 90 15.02 -7.59 -5.42
N SER A 91 14.48 -8.10 -6.52
CA SER A 91 14.77 -7.59 -7.87
C SER A 91 14.30 -6.13 -8.02
N ALA A 92 13.12 -5.81 -7.53
CA ALA A 92 12.60 -4.44 -7.57
C ALA A 92 13.46 -3.47 -6.74
N VAL A 93 13.87 -3.87 -5.53
CA VAL A 93 14.75 -3.05 -4.68
C VAL A 93 16.11 -2.84 -5.31
N GLN A 94 16.68 -3.87 -5.97
CA GLN A 94 17.96 -3.75 -6.66
C GLN A 94 17.94 -2.78 -7.85
N MET A 95 16.79 -2.55 -8.47
CA MET A 95 16.64 -1.54 -9.52
C MET A 95 16.64 -0.10 -8.99
N CYS A 96 16.33 0.11 -7.69
CA CYS A 96 16.32 1.43 -7.07
C CYS A 96 17.76 1.88 -6.77
N GLN A 97 18.30 2.70 -7.65
CA GLN A 97 19.63 3.31 -7.52
C GLN A 97 19.51 4.79 -7.13
N LYS A 98 20.65 5.45 -6.84
CA LYS A 98 20.67 6.87 -6.46
C LYS A 98 20.18 7.82 -7.56
N ASP A 99 20.30 7.39 -8.81
CA ASP A 99 19.87 8.11 -10.02
C ASP A 99 18.48 7.69 -10.51
N THR A 100 17.69 7.03 -9.66
CA THR A 100 16.33 6.58 -10.03
C THR A 100 15.27 7.20 -9.14
N CYS A 101 14.06 7.34 -9.68
CA CYS A 101 12.88 7.79 -8.95
C CYS A 101 11.61 7.06 -9.43
N SER A 102 10.53 7.25 -8.70
CA SER A 102 9.17 6.86 -9.08
C SER A 102 8.29 8.10 -9.12
N VAL A 103 7.33 8.14 -10.04
CA VAL A 103 6.32 9.19 -10.11
C VAL A 103 5.02 8.68 -9.51
N TYR A 104 4.49 9.38 -8.52
CA TYR A 104 3.19 9.12 -7.92
C TYR A 104 2.25 10.28 -8.21
N ILE A 105 1.14 10.00 -8.88
CA ILE A 105 0.05 10.93 -9.14
C ILE A 105 -1.09 10.62 -8.20
N SER A 106 -1.44 11.56 -7.32
CA SER A 106 -2.50 11.38 -6.33
C SER A 106 -3.81 12.01 -6.80
N VAL A 107 -4.85 11.23 -7.01
CA VAL A 107 -6.20 11.74 -7.33
C VAL A 107 -7.03 11.76 -6.03
N PRO A 108 -7.21 12.93 -5.39
CA PRO A 108 -7.84 13.02 -4.05
C PRO A 108 -9.37 13.04 -4.11
N PHE A 109 -9.97 12.35 -5.09
CA PHE A 109 -11.42 12.30 -5.26
C PHE A 109 -11.93 10.88 -5.22
N CYS A 110 -13.14 10.70 -4.67
CA CYS A 110 -13.88 9.44 -4.65
C CYS A 110 -15.35 9.70 -5.00
N PRO A 111 -16.10 8.71 -5.53
CA PRO A 111 -17.55 8.87 -5.72
C PRO A 111 -18.26 9.15 -4.39
N THR A 112 -17.89 8.40 -3.35
CA THR A 112 -18.38 8.52 -1.98
C THR A 112 -17.25 8.15 -1.02
N ARG A 113 -17.35 8.55 0.26
CA ARG A 113 -16.39 8.16 1.28
C ARG A 113 -16.74 6.79 1.89
N CYS A 114 -15.82 5.85 1.86
CA CYS A 114 -15.97 4.56 2.53
C CYS A 114 -15.87 4.74 4.06
N SER A 115 -16.68 4.02 4.83
CA SER A 115 -16.76 4.16 6.30
C SER A 115 -15.44 3.90 7.05
N TYR A 116 -14.58 3.09 6.46
CA TYR A 116 -13.26 2.71 7.02
C TYR A 116 -12.09 3.53 6.46
N CYS A 117 -12.33 4.46 5.51
CA CYS A 117 -11.24 5.14 4.80
C CYS A 117 -10.65 6.26 5.64
N SER A 118 -9.33 6.21 5.84
CA SER A 118 -8.54 7.26 6.50
C SER A 118 -7.85 8.22 5.53
N PHE A 119 -7.96 7.99 4.21
CA PHE A 119 -7.32 8.85 3.22
C PHE A 119 -8.02 10.21 3.14
N VAL A 120 -7.22 11.24 2.88
CA VAL A 120 -7.74 12.56 2.57
C VAL A 120 -8.31 12.52 1.16
N SER A 121 -9.64 12.49 1.04
CA SER A 121 -10.34 12.48 -0.24
C SER A 121 -11.65 13.26 -0.14
N SER A 122 -12.01 13.90 -1.27
CA SER A 122 -13.25 14.66 -1.44
C SER A 122 -14.26 13.84 -2.23
N ALA A 123 -15.52 13.83 -1.78
CA ALA A 123 -16.59 13.16 -2.51
C ALA A 123 -17.02 14.00 -3.73
N THR A 124 -17.09 13.36 -4.92
CA THR A 124 -17.48 14.07 -6.15
C THR A 124 -18.94 14.51 -6.15
N SER A 125 -19.81 13.89 -5.35
CA SER A 125 -21.18 14.34 -5.13
C SER A 125 -21.26 15.78 -4.58
N ALA A 126 -20.25 16.20 -3.79
CA ALA A 126 -20.15 17.55 -3.24
C ALA A 126 -19.21 18.47 -4.04
N GLU A 127 -18.14 17.90 -4.57
CA GLU A 127 -16.99 18.66 -5.07
C GLU A 127 -16.57 18.29 -6.51
N GLY A 128 -17.43 17.61 -7.29
CA GLY A 128 -17.14 17.23 -8.67
C GLY A 128 -16.80 18.41 -9.60
N ARG A 129 -17.27 19.63 -9.25
CA ARG A 129 -16.92 20.87 -9.96
C ARG A 129 -15.42 21.19 -9.95
N PHE A 130 -14.64 20.59 -9.05
CA PHE A 130 -13.20 20.82 -8.94
C PHE A 130 -12.36 19.82 -9.76
N LEU A 131 -12.96 18.81 -10.40
CA LEU A 131 -12.22 17.82 -11.18
C LEU A 131 -11.44 18.45 -12.34
N ASP A 132 -12.09 19.25 -13.18
CA ASP A 132 -11.41 19.91 -14.32
C ASP A 132 -10.33 20.90 -13.84
N PRO A 133 -10.60 21.83 -12.91
CA PRO A 133 -9.55 22.67 -12.34
C PRO A 133 -8.39 21.90 -11.72
N TYR A 134 -8.67 20.77 -11.08
CA TYR A 134 -7.65 19.89 -10.54
C TYR A 134 -6.78 19.29 -11.65
N VAL A 135 -7.39 18.74 -12.70
CA VAL A 135 -6.67 18.16 -13.85
C VAL A 135 -5.81 19.22 -14.54
N ASP A 136 -6.33 20.44 -14.71
CA ASP A 136 -5.56 21.56 -15.29
C ASP A 136 -4.30 21.87 -14.48
N ARG A 137 -4.39 21.87 -13.16
CA ARG A 137 -3.24 22.09 -12.27
C ARG A 137 -2.29 20.91 -12.24
N LEU A 138 -2.83 19.69 -12.25
CA LEU A 138 -2.02 18.47 -12.28
C LEU A 138 -1.18 18.37 -13.55
N VAL A 139 -1.74 18.71 -14.72
CA VAL A 139 -0.99 18.77 -16.00
C VAL A 139 0.18 19.74 -15.90
N GLN A 140 -0.04 20.94 -15.33
CA GLN A 140 1.03 21.92 -15.11
C GLN A 140 2.09 21.39 -14.13
N GLU A 141 1.67 20.69 -13.08
CA GLU A 141 2.59 20.10 -12.10
C GLU A 141 3.43 18.98 -12.73
N ILE A 142 2.85 18.13 -13.58
CA ILE A 142 3.56 17.09 -14.32
C ILE A 142 4.71 17.69 -15.13
N GLU A 143 4.45 18.79 -15.88
CA GLU A 143 5.48 19.48 -16.64
C GLU A 143 6.62 20.02 -15.75
N GLN A 144 6.27 20.68 -14.64
CA GLN A 144 7.28 21.21 -13.70
C GLN A 144 8.11 20.10 -13.04
N LYS A 145 7.47 18.98 -12.66
CA LYS A 145 8.19 17.85 -12.05
C LYS A 145 9.07 17.13 -13.06
N ALA A 146 8.66 17.04 -14.32
CA ALA A 146 9.49 16.47 -15.37
C ALA A 146 10.75 17.30 -15.59
N GLN A 147 10.65 18.63 -15.55
CA GLN A 147 11.80 19.51 -15.62
C GLN A 147 12.79 19.22 -14.46
N LEU A 148 12.29 19.09 -13.23
CA LEU A 148 13.12 18.75 -12.07
C LEU A 148 13.81 17.38 -12.21
N VAL A 149 13.09 16.38 -12.73
CA VAL A 149 13.65 15.04 -12.97
C VAL A 149 14.78 15.10 -14.00
N LYS A 150 14.59 15.88 -15.07
CA LYS A 150 15.60 16.10 -16.09
C LYS A 150 16.83 16.86 -15.57
N GLU A 151 16.64 17.93 -14.81
CA GLU A 151 17.73 18.70 -14.20
C GLU A 151 18.59 17.87 -13.24
N ARG A 152 18.00 16.87 -12.59
CA ARG A 152 18.68 15.94 -11.69
C ARG A 152 19.16 14.67 -12.36
N GLU A 153 18.99 14.53 -13.66
CA GLU A 153 19.37 13.36 -14.46
C GLU A 153 18.81 12.04 -13.91
N LEU A 154 17.57 12.10 -13.34
CA LEU A 154 16.93 10.92 -12.76
C LEU A 154 16.23 10.07 -13.82
N LYS A 155 16.28 8.76 -13.62
CA LYS A 155 15.54 7.76 -14.41
C LYS A 155 14.26 7.38 -13.69
N VAL A 156 13.11 7.53 -14.35
CA VAL A 156 11.83 7.11 -13.77
C VAL A 156 11.65 5.61 -13.95
N LEU A 157 11.51 4.87 -12.84
CA LEU A 157 11.30 3.42 -12.84
C LEU A 157 9.83 3.01 -12.82
N SER A 158 8.97 3.81 -12.24
CA SER A 158 7.54 3.51 -12.18
C SER A 158 6.68 4.76 -12.20
N LEU A 159 5.48 4.61 -12.79
CA LEU A 159 4.38 5.54 -12.68
C LEU A 159 3.26 4.87 -11.88
N TYR A 160 2.81 5.51 -10.82
CA TYR A 160 1.70 5.04 -10.01
C TYR A 160 0.64 6.13 -9.87
N ILE A 161 -0.57 5.85 -10.30
CA ILE A 161 -1.71 6.76 -10.18
C ILE A 161 -2.68 6.18 -9.14
N GLY A 162 -2.81 6.85 -8.01
CA GLY A 162 -3.55 6.37 -6.86
C GLY A 162 -4.22 7.49 -6.07
N GLY A 163 -4.40 7.28 -4.77
CA GLY A 163 -4.98 8.26 -3.86
C GLY A 163 -6.38 7.89 -3.39
N GLY A 164 -7.40 8.65 -3.79
CA GLY A 164 -8.80 8.34 -3.54
C GLY A 164 -9.29 7.24 -4.50
N THR A 165 -9.71 7.65 -5.69
CA THR A 165 -10.15 6.73 -6.75
C THR A 165 -9.81 7.35 -8.10
N PRO A 166 -8.68 7.03 -8.71
CA PRO A 166 -8.26 7.60 -10.01
C PRO A 166 -9.31 7.48 -11.11
N THR A 167 -10.02 6.36 -11.14
CA THR A 167 -11.07 6.09 -12.12
C THR A 167 -12.37 6.90 -11.91
N VAL A 168 -12.43 7.79 -10.91
CA VAL A 168 -13.50 8.80 -10.82
C VAL A 168 -13.40 9.85 -11.93
N LEU A 169 -12.17 10.08 -12.42
CA LEU A 169 -11.93 10.95 -13.56
C LEU A 169 -12.60 10.38 -14.83
N SER A 170 -13.01 11.26 -15.73
CA SER A 170 -13.49 10.86 -17.04
C SER A 170 -12.36 10.27 -17.89
N ASP A 171 -12.71 9.59 -18.97
CA ASP A 171 -11.71 9.10 -19.93
C ASP A 171 -10.92 10.24 -20.59
N GLU A 172 -11.57 11.38 -20.89
CA GLU A 172 -10.90 12.57 -21.40
C GLU A 172 -9.94 13.18 -20.38
N GLN A 173 -10.30 13.18 -19.07
CA GLN A 173 -9.45 13.67 -18.01
C GLN A 173 -8.24 12.76 -17.79
N LEU A 174 -8.43 11.44 -17.85
CA LEU A 174 -7.35 10.45 -17.78
C LEU A 174 -6.40 10.59 -18.98
N ASP A 175 -6.95 10.71 -20.18
CA ASP A 175 -6.19 10.94 -21.41
C ASP A 175 -5.30 12.18 -21.32
N ARG A 176 -5.85 13.30 -20.83
CA ARG A 176 -5.09 14.55 -20.64
C ARG A 176 -3.91 14.38 -19.68
N ILE A 177 -4.11 13.67 -18.57
CA ILE A 177 -3.05 13.40 -17.57
C ILE A 177 -1.95 12.53 -18.18
N LEU A 178 -2.34 11.41 -18.82
CA LEU A 178 -1.40 10.46 -19.41
C LEU A 178 -0.67 11.07 -20.61
N SER A 179 -1.35 11.78 -21.51
CA SER A 179 -0.71 12.51 -22.60
C SER A 179 0.29 13.56 -22.10
N ALA A 180 -0.03 14.27 -21.00
CA ALA A 180 0.92 15.19 -20.39
C ALA A 180 2.13 14.45 -19.82
N TYR A 181 1.91 13.30 -19.21
CA TYR A 181 3.01 12.45 -18.73
C TYR A 181 3.90 11.99 -19.89
N GLU A 182 3.34 11.41 -20.95
CA GLU A 182 4.06 10.93 -22.14
C GLU A 182 4.86 12.04 -22.84
N LYS A 183 4.30 13.24 -22.90
CA LYS A 183 4.96 14.38 -23.50
C LYS A 183 6.25 14.79 -22.77
N HIS A 184 6.29 14.62 -21.46
CA HIS A 184 7.34 15.18 -20.61
C HIS A 184 8.26 14.14 -19.98
N PHE A 185 7.83 12.87 -19.85
CA PHE A 185 8.61 11.78 -19.30
C PHE A 185 8.85 10.70 -20.35
N SER A 186 10.05 10.11 -20.33
CA SER A 186 10.35 8.92 -21.15
C SER A 186 9.86 7.65 -20.47
N TYR A 187 9.36 6.70 -21.26
CA TYR A 187 9.03 5.35 -20.84
C TYR A 187 10.21 4.36 -20.89
N ASP A 188 11.38 4.76 -21.40
CA ASP A 188 12.52 3.87 -21.65
C ASP A 188 12.97 3.04 -20.43
N ASN A 189 12.89 3.64 -19.25
CA ASN A 189 13.32 3.01 -18.01
C ASN A 189 12.16 2.45 -17.16
N ILE A 190 10.91 2.70 -17.56
CA ILE A 190 9.74 2.31 -16.77
C ILE A 190 9.62 0.78 -16.74
N LYS A 191 9.43 0.25 -15.54
CA LYS A 191 9.23 -1.17 -15.25
C LYS A 191 7.80 -1.49 -14.85
N GLU A 192 7.07 -0.50 -14.35
CA GLU A 192 5.69 -0.65 -13.89
C GLU A 192 4.90 0.63 -14.10
N ILE A 193 3.69 0.49 -14.65
CA ILE A 193 2.67 1.53 -14.69
C ILE A 193 1.44 0.96 -13.99
N THR A 194 1.00 1.62 -12.94
CA THR A 194 -0.17 1.19 -12.15
C THR A 194 -1.17 2.31 -12.05
N VAL A 195 -2.44 1.98 -12.31
CA VAL A 195 -3.58 2.87 -12.06
C VAL A 195 -4.57 2.17 -11.14
N GLU A 196 -4.80 2.73 -9.95
CA GLU A 196 -5.77 2.17 -9.01
C GLU A 196 -7.20 2.30 -9.54
N ALA A 197 -7.97 1.21 -9.46
CA ALA A 197 -9.36 1.12 -9.89
C ALA A 197 -10.21 0.40 -8.84
N GLY A 198 -10.09 0.84 -7.57
CA GLY A 198 -10.69 0.19 -6.41
C GLY A 198 -12.21 0.29 -6.30
N ARG A 199 -12.87 1.05 -7.17
CA ARG A 199 -14.31 1.27 -7.19
C ARG A 199 -14.92 0.79 -8.51
N PRO A 200 -15.57 -0.39 -8.55
CA PRO A 200 -16.14 -0.97 -9.77
C PRO A 200 -17.12 -0.04 -10.48
N ASP A 201 -17.89 0.74 -9.72
CA ASP A 201 -18.86 1.73 -10.21
C ASP A 201 -18.25 2.89 -11.01
N THR A 202 -16.92 3.07 -10.94
CA THR A 202 -16.19 4.11 -11.68
C THR A 202 -15.52 3.60 -12.96
N ILE A 203 -15.50 2.29 -13.18
CA ILE A 203 -14.83 1.65 -14.31
C ILE A 203 -15.77 1.56 -15.51
N THR A 204 -15.31 2.02 -16.67
CA THR A 204 -16.02 1.85 -17.94
C THR A 204 -15.09 1.28 -19.01
N SER A 205 -15.64 0.62 -20.01
CA SER A 205 -14.85 0.11 -21.15
C SER A 205 -14.11 1.22 -21.89
N LYS A 206 -14.65 2.45 -21.92
CA LYS A 206 -14.00 3.61 -22.54
C LYS A 206 -12.75 3.99 -21.77
N LYS A 207 -12.83 4.14 -20.42
CA LYS A 207 -11.68 4.42 -19.56
C LYS A 207 -10.59 3.35 -19.66
N LEU A 208 -10.97 2.05 -19.67
CA LEU A 208 -10.01 0.97 -19.82
C LEU A 208 -9.29 1.01 -21.18
N ARG A 209 -9.99 1.39 -22.25
CA ARG A 209 -9.34 1.58 -23.55
C ARG A 209 -8.38 2.76 -23.55
N THR A 210 -8.76 3.89 -22.94
CA THR A 210 -7.87 5.03 -22.75
C THR A 210 -6.61 4.63 -22.00
N LEU A 211 -6.76 3.99 -20.83
CA LEU A 211 -5.60 3.52 -20.03
C LEU A 211 -4.71 2.53 -20.80
N LYS A 212 -5.29 1.71 -21.67
CA LYS A 212 -4.53 0.75 -22.48
C LYS A 212 -3.81 1.42 -23.66
N ALA A 213 -4.30 2.54 -24.14
CA ALA A 213 -3.71 3.27 -25.28
C ALA A 213 -2.41 3.98 -24.90
N HIS A 214 -2.28 4.33 -23.63
CA HIS A 214 -1.11 4.87 -22.97
C HIS A 214 -0.24 3.80 -22.33
#